data_5fdcfffbdbd849e8627fdd4055adad5c
#
_entry.id   5fdcfffbdbd849e8627fdd4055adad5c
#
_cell.length_a   1.000
_cell.length_b   1.000
_cell.length_c   1.000
_cell.angle_alpha   90.00
_cell.angle_beta   90.00
_cell.angle_gamma   90.00
#
_symmetry.space_group_name_H-M   'P 1'
#
loop_
_entity.id
_entity.type
_entity.pdbx_description
1 polymer ?
#
loop_
_entity_poly.entity_id
_entity_poly.type
_entity_poly.pdbx_seq_one_letter_code
_entity_poly.pdbx_strand_id
1 'polypeptide(L)'
;MQPEDIFTIINIVETYFEPCKTHRTSSYWLKNRVENDLGGVYTTLPEFQEIMREHGYYTNVKGSLKLKMKQGTRQLFYPCMYPKKKPFREN
;
A
#
# COMPACT_ATOMS: atom_id res chain seq x y z
N MET A 1 -12.54 -7.53 13.64
CA MET A 1 -11.09 -7.57 13.48
C MET A 1 -10.41 -7.24 14.79
N GLN A 2 -9.37 -7.96 15.11
CA GLN A 2 -8.68 -7.78 16.38
C GLN A 2 -7.84 -6.50 16.38
N PRO A 3 -7.71 -5.84 17.54
CA PRO A 3 -6.91 -4.63 17.60
C PRO A 3 -5.45 -4.82 17.15
N GLU A 4 -4.86 -5.97 17.46
CA GLU A 4 -3.48 -6.17 17.03
C GLU A 4 -3.37 -6.35 15.52
N ASP A 5 -4.42 -6.80 14.85
CA ASP A 5 -4.41 -6.89 13.38
C ASP A 5 -4.44 -5.51 12.78
N ILE A 6 -5.25 -4.62 13.36
CA ILE A 6 -5.33 -3.23 12.91
C ILE A 6 -3.97 -2.55 13.10
N PHE A 7 -3.36 -2.77 14.25
CA PHE A 7 -2.06 -2.20 14.55
C PHE A 7 -1.01 -2.68 13.55
N THR A 8 -1.05 -3.98 13.23
CA THR A 8 -0.13 -4.55 12.26
C THR A 8 -0.29 -3.90 10.89
N ILE A 9 -1.53 -3.75 10.45
CA ILE A 9 -1.81 -3.14 9.15
C ILE A 9 -1.30 -1.70 9.10
N ILE A 10 -1.61 -0.91 10.12
CA ILE A 10 -1.20 0.48 10.15
C ILE A 10 0.33 0.59 10.24
N ASN A 11 0.95 -0.27 11.02
CA ASN A 11 2.39 -0.25 11.15
C ASN A 11 3.07 -0.56 9.83
N ILE A 12 2.54 -1.50 9.06
CA ILE A 12 3.06 -1.83 7.74
C ILE A 12 2.90 -0.64 6.80
N VAL A 13 1.71 -0.04 6.78
CA VAL A 13 1.45 1.10 5.91
C VAL A 13 2.42 2.24 6.24
N GLU A 14 2.60 2.54 7.50
CA GLU A 14 3.46 3.65 7.89
C GLU A 14 4.93 3.35 7.72
N THR A 15 5.29 2.09 7.66
CA THR A 15 6.67 1.71 7.42
C THR A 15 7.08 1.96 5.96
N TYR A 16 6.17 1.67 5.03
CA TYR A 16 6.52 1.71 3.60
C TYR A 16 5.92 2.88 2.84
N PHE A 17 4.97 3.58 3.43
CA PHE A 17 4.28 4.68 2.77
C PHE A 17 4.31 5.92 3.63
N GLU A 18 4.16 7.07 3.02
CA GLU A 18 4.11 8.33 3.76
C GLU A 18 3.01 9.21 3.20
N PRO A 19 2.45 10.11 4.00
CA PRO A 19 1.37 10.99 3.53
C PRO A 19 1.85 11.90 2.41
N CYS A 20 0.93 12.22 1.51
CA CYS A 20 1.23 13.18 0.46
C CYS A 20 -0.02 14.02 0.20
N LYS A 21 0.13 15.04 -0.64
CA LYS A 21 -0.96 15.98 -0.86
C LYS A 21 -1.98 15.52 -1.89
N THR A 22 -1.65 14.51 -2.67
CA THR A 22 -2.54 14.05 -3.73
C THR A 22 -2.93 12.60 -3.49
N HIS A 23 -4.05 12.19 -4.10
CA HIS A 23 -4.50 10.81 -3.99
C HIS A 23 -3.71 9.97 -4.98
N ARG A 24 -2.66 9.32 -4.53
CA ARG A 24 -1.75 8.59 -5.39
C ARG A 24 -1.82 7.08 -5.29
N THR A 25 -2.39 6.55 -4.22
CA THR A 25 -2.36 5.11 -3.97
C THR A 25 -3.77 4.57 -3.88
N SER A 26 -4.10 3.59 -4.70
CA SER A 26 -5.39 2.93 -4.63
C SER A 26 -5.49 2.13 -3.35
N SER A 27 -6.61 2.27 -2.64
CA SER A 27 -6.82 1.49 -1.43
C SER A 27 -6.88 -0.01 -1.74
N TYR A 28 -7.44 -0.38 -2.88
CA TYR A 28 -7.50 -1.79 -3.28
C TYR A 28 -6.09 -2.34 -3.51
N TRP A 29 -5.26 -1.59 -4.23
CA TRP A 29 -3.89 -2.01 -4.50
C TRP A 29 -3.10 -2.13 -3.19
N LEU A 30 -3.24 -1.14 -2.31
CA LEU A 30 -2.51 -1.13 -1.05
C LEU A 30 -2.95 -2.29 -0.16
N LYS A 31 -4.25 -2.56 -0.10
CA LYS A 31 -4.77 -3.67 0.67
C LYS A 31 -4.12 -4.97 0.22
N ASN A 32 -4.06 -5.19 -1.10
CA ASN A 32 -3.47 -6.40 -1.64
C ASN A 32 -1.97 -6.50 -1.35
N ARG A 33 -1.26 -5.39 -1.40
CA ARG A 33 0.18 -5.39 -1.08
C ARG A 33 0.40 -5.72 0.40
N VAL A 34 -0.42 -5.14 1.27
CA VAL A 34 -0.31 -5.42 2.69
C VAL A 34 -0.55 -6.90 2.98
N GLU A 35 -1.56 -7.47 2.36
CA GLU A 35 -1.86 -8.89 2.58
C GLU A 35 -0.81 -9.82 2.03
N ASN A 36 -0.38 -9.57 0.82
CA ASN A 36 0.39 -10.54 0.07
C ASN A 36 1.89 -10.36 0.12
N ASP A 37 2.33 -9.12 0.14
CA ASP A 37 3.76 -8.85 0.00
C ASP A 37 4.43 -8.40 1.29
N LEU A 38 3.67 -7.87 2.21
CA LEU A 38 4.26 -7.27 3.41
C LEU A 38 3.90 -8.04 4.68
N GLY A 39 3.32 -9.20 4.53
CA GLY A 39 3.05 -10.07 5.68
C GLY A 39 1.93 -9.59 6.59
N GLY A 40 1.01 -8.81 6.05
CA GLY A 40 -0.09 -8.31 6.85
C GLY A 40 -1.26 -9.27 6.93
N VAL A 41 -2.36 -8.77 7.41
CA VAL A 41 -3.55 -9.54 7.67
C VAL A 41 -4.58 -9.31 6.58
N TYR A 42 -5.30 -10.34 6.21
CA TYR A 42 -6.36 -10.20 5.21
C TYR A 42 -7.49 -9.35 5.75
N THR A 43 -8.00 -8.45 4.92
CA THR A 43 -9.21 -7.68 5.21
C THR A 43 -10.03 -7.60 3.95
N THR A 44 -11.32 -7.31 4.10
CA THR A 44 -12.11 -6.94 2.94
C THR A 44 -11.76 -5.49 2.60
N LEU A 45 -12.10 -5.06 1.39
CA LEU A 45 -11.83 -3.68 1.00
C LEU A 45 -12.54 -2.66 1.90
N PRO A 46 -13.84 -2.84 2.22
CA PRO A 46 -14.49 -1.89 3.14
C PRO A 46 -13.83 -1.84 4.50
N GLU A 47 -13.37 -2.97 5.02
CA GLU A 47 -12.67 -3.00 6.31
C GLU A 47 -11.37 -2.22 6.23
N PHE A 48 -10.61 -2.43 5.17
CA PHE A 48 -9.33 -1.74 4.99
C PHE A 48 -9.54 -0.23 4.89
N GLN A 49 -10.54 0.19 4.13
CA GLN A 49 -10.83 1.61 3.97
C GLN A 49 -11.28 2.23 5.29
N GLU A 50 -12.01 1.48 6.09
CA GLU A 50 -12.43 1.98 7.41
C GLU A 50 -11.23 2.17 8.32
N ILE A 51 -10.30 1.22 8.32
CA ILE A 51 -9.08 1.32 9.10
C ILE A 51 -8.27 2.55 8.67
N MET A 52 -8.15 2.76 7.38
CA MET A 52 -7.43 3.92 6.87
C MET A 52 -8.10 5.21 7.30
N ARG A 53 -9.42 5.27 7.23
CA ARG A 53 -10.17 6.46 7.59
C ARG A 53 -10.00 6.79 9.07
N GLU A 54 -10.05 5.77 9.91
CA GLU A 54 -9.89 5.98 11.34
C GLU A 54 -8.52 6.49 11.72
N HIS A 55 -7.54 6.29 10.86
CA HIS A 55 -6.20 6.76 11.11
C HIS A 55 -5.86 8.02 10.29
N GLY A 56 -6.87 8.66 9.74
CA GLY A 56 -6.67 9.95 9.08
C GLY A 56 -6.41 9.87 7.58
N TYR A 57 -6.45 8.68 7.01
CA TYR A 57 -6.22 8.53 5.58
C TYR A 57 -7.55 8.29 4.88
N TYR A 58 -8.16 9.37 4.40
CA TYR A 58 -9.49 9.28 3.81
C TYR A 58 -9.39 8.95 2.33
N THR A 59 -10.30 8.11 1.85
CA THR A 59 -10.36 7.78 0.44
C THR A 59 -11.23 8.79 -0.29
N ASN A 60 -10.91 9.03 -1.56
CA ASN A 60 -11.78 9.83 -2.41
C ASN A 60 -12.84 8.90 -3.03
N VAL A 61 -13.67 9.45 -3.92
CA VAL A 61 -14.74 8.65 -4.52
C VAL A 61 -14.22 7.48 -5.34
N LYS A 62 -12.97 7.55 -5.78
CA LYS A 62 -12.38 6.46 -6.55
C LYS A 62 -11.63 5.47 -5.66
N GLY A 63 -11.64 5.69 -4.37
CA GLY A 63 -10.96 4.79 -3.44
C GLY A 63 -9.46 5.02 -3.29
N SER A 64 -8.97 6.16 -3.72
CA SER A 64 -7.52 6.45 -3.62
C SER A 64 -7.19 7.18 -2.34
N LEU A 65 -6.00 6.90 -1.83
CA LEU A 65 -5.50 7.46 -0.59
C LEU A 65 -4.39 8.48 -0.85
N LYS A 66 -4.27 9.44 0.05
CA LYS A 66 -3.19 10.43 -0.04
C LYS A 66 -1.93 9.87 0.60
N LEU A 67 -1.43 8.83 -0.02
CA LEU A 67 -0.21 8.16 0.41
C LEU A 67 0.67 7.92 -0.79
N LYS A 68 1.97 7.94 -0.58
CA LYS A 68 2.95 7.60 -1.60
C LYS A 68 3.98 6.67 -1.00
N MET A 69 4.64 5.89 -1.84
CA MET A 69 5.68 5.00 -1.37
C MET A 69 6.89 5.81 -0.92
N LYS A 70 7.49 5.38 0.17
CA LYS A 70 8.73 5.98 0.61
C LYS A 70 9.83 5.61 -0.37
N GLN A 71 10.89 6.39 -0.40
CA GLN A 71 11.99 6.15 -1.31
C GLN A 71 12.56 4.74 -1.10
N GLY A 72 12.75 4.04 -2.19
CA GLY A 72 13.26 2.68 -2.14
C GLY A 72 12.21 1.59 -2.03
N THR A 73 11.00 1.93 -1.60
CA THR A 73 9.95 0.95 -1.40
C THR A 73 9.50 0.32 -2.71
N ARG A 74 9.58 1.06 -3.79
CA ARG A 74 9.13 0.56 -5.08
C ARG A 74 9.82 -0.73 -5.48
N GLN A 75 11.07 -0.89 -5.10
CA GLN A 75 11.83 -2.10 -5.43
C GLN A 75 11.25 -3.33 -4.76
N LEU A 76 10.58 -3.17 -3.64
CA LEU A 76 9.99 -4.30 -2.95
C LEU A 76 8.81 -4.87 -3.72
N PHE A 77 8.10 -4.02 -4.46
CA PHE A 77 6.91 -4.47 -5.14
C PHE A 77 7.17 -4.90 -6.57
N TYR A 78 8.24 -4.38 -7.16
CA TYR A 78 8.52 -4.64 -8.56
C TYR A 78 9.94 -5.13 -8.80
N PRO A 79 10.44 -6.03 -7.99
CA PRO A 79 11.83 -6.46 -8.14
C PRO A 79 12.09 -7.19 -9.45
N CYS A 80 11.09 -7.86 -9.97
CA CYS A 80 11.28 -8.60 -11.21
C CYS A 80 10.92 -7.82 -12.45
N MET A 81 10.12 -6.80 -12.31
CA MET A 81 9.67 -6.06 -13.47
C MET A 81 10.76 -5.23 -14.10
N TYR A 82 11.51 -4.54 -13.28
CA TYR A 82 12.54 -3.66 -13.80
C TYR A 82 13.67 -4.40 -14.49
N PRO A 83 14.17 -5.46 -13.92
CA PRO A 83 15.19 -6.23 -14.62
C PRO A 83 14.71 -6.76 -15.96
N LYS A 84 13.45 -7.13 -16.04
CA LYS A 84 12.98 -7.64 -17.29
C LYS A 84 12.90 -6.60 -18.36
N LYS A 85 12.62 -5.38 -17.98
CA LYS A 85 12.53 -4.35 -18.97
C LYS A 85 13.85 -3.92 -19.48
N LYS A 86 14.84 -3.92 -18.62
CA LYS A 86 16.10 -3.41 -19.02
C LYS A 86 16.81 -4.21 -20.01
N PRO A 87 16.90 -5.48 -19.84
CA PRO A 87 17.75 -6.26 -20.70
C PRO A 87 17.30 -6.26 -22.12
N PHE A 88 16.19 -5.88 -22.36
CA PHE A 88 15.85 -5.84 -23.67
C PHE A 88 16.42 -4.87 -24.39
N ARG A 89 17.07 -4.25 -23.98
CA ARG A 89 17.71 -3.37 -24.60
C ARG A 89 18.78 -3.46 -24.86
N GLU A 90 19.04 -4.16 -24.64
CA GLU A 90 20.00 -4.45 -24.65
C GLU A 90 20.28 -4.84 -24.92
N ASN A 91 19.73 -4.71 -25.05
CA ASN A 91 19.84 -5.07 -25.03
C ASN A 91 19.91 -5.11 -24.99
#